data_33228bd9f9521d7e2743ded38ca90384
#
_entry.id   33228bd9f9521d7e2743ded38ca90384
#
_cell.length_a   1.000
_cell.length_b   1.000
_cell.length_c   1.000
_cell.angle_alpha   90.00
_cell.angle_beta   90.00
_cell.angle_gamma   90.00
#
_symmetry.space_group_name_H-M   'P 1'
#
loop_
_entity.id
_entity.type
_entity.pdbx_description
1 polymer ?
#
loop_
_entity_poly.entity_id
_entity_poly.type
_entity_poly.pdbx_seq_one_letter_code
_entity_poly.pdbx_strand_id
1 'polypeptide(L)'
;MAFYETNLAVLAAVSAYLLYRQHQSEKQSLVTDAESGVKSTLGQDAIRRFKRAFFPAYGLVCAADWLQYHKHLPETTVAALYASGFVAGAISASFVGQLADKHGRKNACLLYCVIYSLSCFSMLSDDLLILFAGRACGGVSTTLLYSVFETWMIAEYHDQALDAYGLSLGSMFGKMTTLSGVVAIVSGVLGDLLVRSLDSKTSPFMASIVCLILAFLFMSKNWNENYGDNANSKDKDGESTDLSNILMDTRILSVGLASCFFEGSMYMFVFFWSAALSTVHTAVDFASPLPFGVVFSCYMCAMMLGSTIFTLVPPSNDKANYILKMVLTSASVCFLSSILLKNEALVFWAFCLFEVCVGAYFPSMASLKGRMIQDGNRGRIYGILRLPLNLFVIAAHSLAEEGDQHRNNVFLTCGGLLIVAFLVAQRCLKMKSERLGYMKH
;
A
#
# COMPACT_ATOMS: atom_id res chain seq x y z
N MET A 1 -17.70 -3.27 22.37
CA MET A 1 -17.63 -4.28 21.27
C MET A 1 -18.70 -4.04 20.20
N ALA A 2 -19.99 -4.03 20.52
CA ALA A 2 -21.07 -3.84 19.54
C ALA A 2 -20.90 -2.62 18.60
N PHE A 3 -20.33 -1.52 19.08
CA PHE A 3 -20.08 -0.31 18.26
C PHE A 3 -19.18 -0.63 17.06
N TYR A 4 -18.01 -1.23 17.28
CA TYR A 4 -17.04 -1.52 16.21
C TYR A 4 -17.53 -2.61 15.26
N GLU A 5 -18.17 -3.65 15.77
CA GLU A 5 -18.75 -4.74 14.96
C GLU A 5 -19.87 -4.23 14.04
N THR A 6 -20.75 -3.36 14.57
CA THR A 6 -21.80 -2.72 13.76
C THR A 6 -21.21 -1.83 12.67
N ASN A 7 -20.21 -1.02 13.01
CA ASN A 7 -19.54 -0.16 12.01
C ASN A 7 -18.80 -0.99 10.96
N LEU A 8 -18.17 -2.10 11.34
CA LEU A 8 -17.55 -3.03 10.38
C LEU A 8 -18.60 -3.59 9.41
N ALA A 9 -19.72 -4.05 9.92
CA ALA A 9 -20.79 -4.59 9.07
C ALA A 9 -21.32 -3.55 8.07
N VAL A 10 -21.52 -2.31 8.51
CA VAL A 10 -21.95 -1.20 7.64
C VAL A 10 -20.87 -0.86 6.60
N LEU A 11 -19.62 -0.66 7.02
CA LEU A 11 -18.53 -0.33 6.11
C LEU A 11 -18.26 -1.45 5.09
N ALA A 12 -18.31 -2.72 5.52
CA ALA A 12 -18.18 -3.87 4.64
C ALA A 12 -19.31 -3.97 3.62
N ALA A 13 -20.56 -3.74 4.06
CA ALA A 13 -21.73 -3.75 3.17
C ALA A 13 -21.64 -2.63 2.11
N VAL A 14 -21.25 -1.41 2.51
CA VAL A 14 -21.07 -0.29 1.58
C VAL A 14 -19.93 -0.57 0.62
N SER A 15 -18.80 -1.10 1.12
CA SER A 15 -17.64 -1.48 0.27
C SER A 15 -18.03 -2.55 -0.76
N ALA A 16 -18.73 -3.60 -0.33
CA ALA A 16 -19.21 -4.66 -1.21
C ALA A 16 -20.18 -4.13 -2.29
N TYR A 17 -21.11 -3.24 -1.90
CA TYR A 17 -22.04 -2.62 -2.84
C TYR A 17 -21.31 -1.76 -3.91
N LEU A 18 -20.35 -0.95 -3.49
CA LEU A 18 -19.59 -0.09 -4.42
C LEU A 18 -18.69 -0.91 -5.35
N LEU A 19 -18.04 -1.98 -4.84
CA LEU A 19 -17.29 -2.91 -5.68
C LEU A 19 -18.19 -3.63 -6.69
N TYR A 20 -19.40 -4.04 -6.27
CA TYR A 20 -20.37 -4.62 -7.18
C TYR A 20 -20.76 -3.64 -8.29
N ARG A 21 -21.02 -2.37 -7.96
CA ARG A 21 -21.32 -1.32 -8.95
C ARG A 21 -20.15 -1.08 -9.90
N GLN A 22 -18.93 -1.02 -9.40
CA GLN A 22 -17.72 -0.90 -10.22
C GLN A 22 -17.61 -2.08 -11.20
N HIS A 23 -17.80 -3.30 -10.73
CA HIS A 23 -17.75 -4.49 -11.56
C HIS A 23 -18.84 -4.51 -12.66
N GLN A 24 -20.04 -4.01 -12.36
CA GLN A 24 -21.12 -3.86 -13.37
C GLN A 24 -20.76 -2.83 -14.43
N SER A 25 -20.17 -1.70 -14.03
CA SER A 25 -19.72 -0.66 -14.96
C SER A 25 -18.61 -1.18 -15.88
N GLU A 26 -17.63 -1.93 -15.34
CA GLU A 26 -16.59 -2.57 -16.13
C GLU A 26 -17.14 -3.62 -17.11
N LYS A 27 -18.14 -4.40 -16.70
CA LYS A 27 -18.81 -5.34 -17.60
C LYS A 27 -19.55 -4.65 -18.74
N GLN A 28 -20.21 -3.55 -18.49
CA GLN A 28 -20.90 -2.79 -19.53
C GLN A 28 -19.93 -2.20 -20.56
N SER A 29 -18.78 -1.67 -20.14
CA SER A 29 -17.74 -1.20 -21.05
C SER A 29 -17.14 -2.33 -21.88
N LEU A 30 -16.93 -3.51 -21.28
CA LEU A 30 -16.41 -4.69 -22.00
C LEU A 30 -17.42 -5.29 -22.98
N VAL A 31 -18.71 -5.16 -22.76
CA VAL A 31 -19.76 -5.64 -23.71
C VAL A 31 -19.81 -4.74 -24.94
N THR A 32 -19.67 -3.42 -24.78
CA THR A 32 -19.58 -2.47 -25.89
C THR A 32 -18.33 -2.69 -26.76
N ASP A 33 -17.20 -3.11 -26.13
CA ASP A 33 -15.97 -3.46 -26.85
C ASP A 33 -16.00 -4.89 -27.46
N ALA A 34 -16.85 -5.78 -26.95
CA ALA A 34 -16.94 -7.19 -27.38
C ALA A 34 -17.80 -7.43 -28.64
N GLU A 35 -18.56 -6.45 -29.11
CA GLU A 35 -19.27 -6.53 -30.41
C GLU A 35 -18.30 -6.50 -31.60
N SER A 36 -16.99 -6.29 -31.35
CA SER A 36 -15.98 -6.17 -32.43
C SER A 36 -15.01 -7.36 -32.58
N GLY A 37 -15.11 -8.48 -31.83
CA GLY A 37 -14.18 -9.58 -32.06
C GLY A 37 -14.46 -10.88 -31.30
N VAL A 38 -14.51 -11.97 -32.05
CA VAL A 38 -14.59 -13.37 -31.58
C VAL A 38 -13.39 -13.65 -30.66
N LYS A 39 -13.59 -13.56 -29.33
CA LYS A 39 -12.60 -14.02 -28.34
C LYS A 39 -12.50 -15.54 -28.45
N SER A 40 -11.40 -16.08 -28.94
CA SER A 40 -11.18 -17.51 -29.05
C SER A 40 -11.28 -18.16 -27.66
N THR A 41 -11.93 -19.33 -27.58
CA THR A 41 -12.04 -20.13 -26.33
C THR A 41 -10.66 -20.44 -25.75
N LEU A 42 -9.64 -20.63 -26.59
CA LEU A 42 -8.23 -20.83 -26.22
C LEU A 42 -7.65 -19.66 -25.43
N GLY A 43 -7.95 -18.41 -25.82
CA GLY A 43 -7.48 -17.23 -25.11
C GLY A 43 -8.11 -17.09 -23.71
N GLN A 44 -9.41 -17.41 -23.59
CA GLN A 44 -10.08 -17.40 -22.29
C GLN A 44 -9.53 -18.44 -21.32
N ASP A 45 -9.16 -19.61 -21.84
CA ASP A 45 -8.55 -20.67 -21.02
C ASP A 45 -7.11 -20.33 -20.59
N ALA A 46 -6.33 -19.64 -21.42
CA ALA A 46 -5.01 -19.13 -21.07
C ALA A 46 -5.12 -18.09 -19.94
N ILE A 47 -6.01 -17.10 -20.08
CA ILE A 47 -6.27 -16.09 -19.05
C ILE A 47 -6.72 -16.74 -17.73
N ARG A 48 -7.58 -17.75 -17.80
CA ARG A 48 -8.09 -18.46 -16.62
C ARG A 48 -7.00 -19.26 -15.92
N ARG A 49 -6.13 -19.94 -16.68
CA ARG A 49 -4.97 -20.68 -16.14
C ARG A 49 -3.99 -19.74 -15.46
N PHE A 50 -3.64 -18.63 -16.10
CA PHE A 50 -2.76 -17.60 -15.53
C PHE A 50 -3.30 -17.06 -14.21
N LYS A 51 -4.58 -16.65 -14.17
CA LYS A 51 -5.21 -16.15 -12.94
C LYS A 51 -5.25 -17.21 -11.83
N ARG A 52 -5.52 -18.48 -12.15
CA ARG A 52 -5.50 -19.59 -11.18
C ARG A 52 -4.09 -19.91 -10.66
N ALA A 53 -3.06 -19.65 -11.45
CA ALA A 53 -1.69 -19.78 -10.99
C ALA A 53 -1.25 -18.61 -10.10
N PHE A 54 -1.65 -17.38 -10.40
CA PHE A 54 -1.16 -16.18 -9.70
C PHE A 54 -1.93 -15.84 -8.42
N PHE A 55 -3.26 -15.68 -8.51
CA PHE A 55 -4.05 -15.11 -7.41
C PHE A 55 -4.05 -15.92 -6.11
N PRO A 56 -4.05 -17.27 -6.10
CA PRO A 56 -3.97 -18.01 -4.85
C PRO A 56 -2.66 -17.78 -4.10
N ALA A 57 -1.52 -17.79 -4.81
CA ALA A 57 -0.22 -17.49 -4.22
C ALA A 57 -0.16 -16.08 -3.68
N TYR A 58 -0.57 -15.10 -4.49
CA TYR A 58 -0.59 -13.69 -4.11
C TYR A 58 -1.52 -13.43 -2.92
N GLY A 59 -2.70 -14.08 -2.89
CA GLY A 59 -3.64 -13.98 -1.77
C GLY A 59 -3.07 -14.54 -0.47
N LEU A 60 -2.39 -15.68 -0.50
CA LEU A 60 -1.71 -16.26 0.67
C LEU A 60 -0.58 -15.37 1.18
N VAL A 61 0.19 -14.80 0.28
CA VAL A 61 1.29 -13.87 0.61
C VAL A 61 0.73 -12.58 1.23
N CYS A 62 -0.33 -12.02 0.66
CA CYS A 62 -1.02 -10.87 1.25
C CYS A 62 -1.62 -11.22 2.63
N ALA A 63 -2.20 -12.41 2.81
CA ALA A 63 -2.71 -12.85 4.10
C ALA A 63 -1.61 -12.92 5.16
N ALA A 64 -0.44 -13.44 4.80
CA ALA A 64 0.70 -13.47 5.69
C ALA A 64 1.18 -12.07 6.08
N ASP A 65 1.21 -11.13 5.13
CA ASP A 65 1.62 -9.74 5.36
C ASP A 65 0.63 -8.98 6.25
N TRP A 66 -0.67 -9.20 6.11
CA TRP A 66 -1.72 -8.54 6.88
C TRP A 66 -2.03 -9.21 8.23
N LEU A 67 -1.67 -10.48 8.45
CA LEU A 67 -1.86 -11.19 9.72
C LEU A 67 -0.78 -10.78 10.74
N GLN A 68 -0.81 -9.52 11.16
CA GLN A 68 0.08 -8.98 12.19
C GLN A 68 -0.74 -8.57 13.41
N TYR A 69 -0.12 -8.61 14.58
CA TYR A 69 -0.73 -8.19 15.83
C TYR A 69 0.28 -7.43 16.70
N HIS A 70 -0.23 -6.55 17.57
CA HIS A 70 0.64 -5.70 18.39
C HIS A 70 1.22 -6.46 19.57
N LYS A 71 2.56 -6.52 19.66
CA LYS A 71 3.27 -7.01 20.87
C LYS A 71 3.43 -5.85 21.85
N HIS A 72 3.13 -6.08 23.13
CA HIS A 72 3.34 -5.06 24.17
C HIS A 72 4.84 -4.83 24.41
N LEU A 73 5.39 -3.83 23.73
CA LEU A 73 6.72 -3.30 23.91
C LEU A 73 6.61 -1.78 24.15
N PRO A 74 7.58 -1.16 24.81
CA PRO A 74 7.66 0.30 24.92
C PRO A 74 7.59 0.96 23.53
N GLU A 75 6.90 2.10 23.42
CA GLU A 75 6.71 2.78 22.13
C GLU A 75 8.05 3.13 21.46
N THR A 76 9.05 3.54 22.25
CA THR A 76 10.41 3.82 21.78
C THR A 76 11.09 2.58 21.17
N THR A 77 10.93 1.41 21.79
CA THR A 77 11.46 0.14 21.26
C THR A 77 10.76 -0.24 19.96
N VAL A 78 9.44 -0.09 19.90
CA VAL A 78 8.66 -0.35 18.67
C VAL A 78 9.09 0.61 17.58
N ALA A 79 9.30 1.90 17.88
CA ALA A 79 9.80 2.90 16.93
C ALA A 79 11.17 2.53 16.36
N ALA A 80 12.10 2.10 17.23
CA ALA A 80 13.43 1.66 16.79
C ALA A 80 13.36 0.40 15.90
N LEU A 81 12.48 -0.55 16.23
CA LEU A 81 12.23 -1.73 15.40
C LEU A 81 11.64 -1.36 14.04
N TYR A 82 10.71 -0.40 13.98
CA TYR A 82 10.19 0.12 12.71
C TYR A 82 11.30 0.80 11.89
N ALA A 83 12.07 1.69 12.52
CA ALA A 83 13.18 2.38 11.84
C ALA A 83 14.19 1.36 11.25
N SER A 84 14.56 0.32 12.00
CA SER A 84 15.49 -0.72 11.53
C SER A 84 14.94 -1.47 10.31
N GLY A 85 13.64 -1.78 10.28
CA GLY A 85 12.96 -2.38 9.14
C GLY A 85 12.98 -1.47 7.90
N PHE A 86 12.73 -0.18 8.06
CA PHE A 86 12.82 0.80 6.96
C PHE A 86 14.23 0.93 6.41
N VAL A 87 15.26 0.96 7.29
CA VAL A 87 16.67 0.97 6.87
C VAL A 87 17.00 -0.28 6.06
N ALA A 88 16.65 -1.45 6.55
CA ALA A 88 16.90 -2.71 5.83
C ALA A 88 16.15 -2.76 4.49
N GLY A 89 14.90 -2.29 4.45
CA GLY A 89 14.12 -2.15 3.21
C GLY A 89 14.76 -1.19 2.21
N ALA A 90 15.22 -0.02 2.66
CA ALA A 90 15.88 0.97 1.81
C ALA A 90 17.19 0.43 1.22
N ILE A 91 18.01 -0.24 2.01
CA ILE A 91 19.25 -0.87 1.56
C ILE A 91 18.95 -1.98 0.55
N SER A 92 18.00 -2.87 0.86
CA SER A 92 17.65 -4.01 -0.01
C SER A 92 17.03 -3.58 -1.34
N ALA A 93 16.29 -2.47 -1.37
CA ALA A 93 15.67 -1.94 -2.59
C ALA A 93 16.66 -1.62 -3.71
N SER A 94 17.93 -1.34 -3.37
CA SER A 94 18.95 -1.00 -4.35
C SER A 94 19.48 -2.21 -5.14
N PHE A 95 19.33 -3.45 -4.65
CA PHE A 95 19.90 -4.63 -5.29
C PHE A 95 18.92 -5.82 -5.47
N VAL A 96 17.83 -5.88 -4.71
CA VAL A 96 16.91 -7.03 -4.73
C VAL A 96 16.30 -7.26 -6.11
N GLY A 97 15.91 -6.22 -6.83
CA GLY A 97 15.37 -6.33 -8.18
C GLY A 97 16.37 -6.93 -9.18
N GLN A 98 17.63 -6.46 -9.17
CA GLN A 98 18.69 -6.98 -10.03
C GLN A 98 19.04 -8.45 -9.68
N LEU A 99 19.06 -8.78 -8.40
CA LEU A 99 19.27 -10.16 -7.95
C LEU A 99 18.16 -11.08 -8.44
N ALA A 100 16.91 -10.65 -8.33
CA ALA A 100 15.76 -11.41 -8.80
C ALA A 100 15.77 -11.61 -10.32
N ASP A 101 16.12 -10.58 -11.08
CA ASP A 101 16.24 -10.67 -12.53
C ASP A 101 17.36 -11.62 -12.98
N LYS A 102 18.45 -11.70 -12.23
CA LYS A 102 19.62 -12.55 -12.53
C LYS A 102 19.41 -14.02 -12.08
N HIS A 103 18.85 -14.24 -10.89
CA HIS A 103 18.76 -15.58 -10.26
C HIS A 103 17.39 -16.22 -10.40
N GLY A 104 16.44 -15.53 -11.02
CA GLY A 104 15.07 -15.98 -11.23
C GLY A 104 14.08 -15.30 -10.28
N ARG A 105 13.00 -14.80 -10.87
CA ARG A 105 11.95 -14.08 -10.14
C ARG A 105 11.09 -15.00 -9.29
N LYS A 106 10.81 -16.23 -9.78
CA LYS A 106 10.14 -17.26 -8.95
C LYS A 106 10.97 -17.59 -7.72
N ASN A 107 12.28 -17.83 -7.90
CA ASN A 107 13.18 -18.12 -6.78
C ASN A 107 13.21 -16.99 -5.76
N ALA A 108 13.16 -15.74 -6.20
CA ALA A 108 13.08 -14.59 -5.33
C ALA A 108 11.73 -14.52 -4.58
N CYS A 109 10.59 -14.90 -5.20
CA CYS A 109 9.30 -15.04 -4.52
C CYS A 109 9.32 -16.17 -3.47
N LEU A 110 9.99 -17.28 -3.76
CA LEU A 110 10.18 -18.37 -2.78
C LEU A 110 11.07 -17.93 -1.63
N LEU A 111 12.14 -17.18 -1.91
CA LEU A 111 13.02 -16.59 -0.91
C LEU A 111 12.27 -15.62 0.02
N TYR A 112 11.33 -14.82 -0.52
CA TYR A 112 10.43 -14.00 0.28
C TYR A 112 9.72 -14.85 1.35
N CYS A 113 9.11 -15.97 0.97
CA CYS A 113 8.39 -16.82 1.92
C CYS A 113 9.30 -17.30 3.06
N VAL A 114 10.55 -17.64 2.77
CA VAL A 114 11.53 -18.08 3.79
C VAL A 114 11.92 -16.95 4.71
N ILE A 115 12.35 -15.79 4.15
CA ILE A 115 12.84 -14.65 4.93
C ILE A 115 11.71 -14.08 5.80
N TYR A 116 10.49 -13.98 5.25
CA TYR A 116 9.36 -13.46 6.01
C TYR A 116 8.87 -14.43 7.09
N SER A 117 8.98 -15.74 6.87
CA SER A 117 8.74 -16.73 7.92
C SER A 117 9.73 -16.60 9.09
N LEU A 118 11.01 -16.31 8.81
CA LEU A 118 12.01 -16.02 9.84
C LEU A 118 11.66 -14.74 10.61
N SER A 119 11.19 -13.71 9.92
CA SER A 119 10.71 -12.47 10.55
C SER A 119 9.50 -12.75 11.47
N CYS A 120 8.52 -13.52 11.02
CA CYS A 120 7.37 -13.90 11.85
C CYS A 120 7.79 -14.77 13.05
N PHE A 121 8.74 -15.69 12.84
CA PHE A 121 9.25 -16.56 13.90
C PHE A 121 10.01 -15.78 14.99
N SER A 122 10.73 -14.71 14.62
CA SER A 122 11.42 -13.85 15.57
C SER A 122 10.47 -13.20 16.58
N MET A 123 9.19 -13.01 16.22
CA MET A 123 8.18 -12.43 17.12
C MET A 123 7.81 -13.32 18.32
N LEU A 124 8.23 -14.58 18.32
CA LEU A 124 8.09 -15.50 19.48
C LEU A 124 9.11 -15.21 20.57
N SER A 125 10.22 -14.53 20.25
CA SER A 125 11.27 -14.18 21.18
C SER A 125 10.98 -12.85 21.86
N ASP A 126 11.46 -12.70 23.12
CA ASP A 126 11.51 -11.43 23.83
C ASP A 126 12.90 -10.79 23.78
N ASP A 127 13.88 -11.46 23.17
CA ASP A 127 15.22 -10.93 22.97
C ASP A 127 15.22 -9.84 21.89
N LEU A 128 15.69 -8.65 22.26
CA LEU A 128 15.72 -7.49 21.38
C LEU A 128 16.59 -7.71 20.13
N LEU A 129 17.72 -8.42 20.25
CA LEU A 129 18.58 -8.71 19.10
C LEU A 129 17.86 -9.57 18.07
N ILE A 130 17.11 -10.59 18.54
CA ILE A 130 16.31 -11.45 17.68
C ILE A 130 15.19 -10.65 17.00
N LEU A 131 14.54 -9.75 17.76
CA LEU A 131 13.50 -8.87 17.20
C LEU A 131 14.06 -7.89 16.16
N PHE A 132 15.23 -7.28 16.39
CA PHE A 132 15.89 -6.42 15.40
C PHE A 132 16.31 -7.19 14.14
N ALA A 133 16.89 -8.38 14.30
CA ALA A 133 17.22 -9.26 13.18
C ALA A 133 15.96 -9.64 12.39
N GLY A 134 14.87 -9.99 13.07
CA GLY A 134 13.58 -10.28 12.47
C GLY A 134 13.00 -9.07 11.72
N ARG A 135 13.15 -7.86 12.25
CA ARG A 135 12.71 -6.63 11.59
C ARG A 135 13.55 -6.30 10.35
N ALA A 136 14.86 -6.56 10.39
CA ALA A 136 15.70 -6.46 9.20
C ALA A 136 15.24 -7.45 8.11
N CYS A 137 14.97 -8.70 8.46
CA CYS A 137 14.36 -9.68 7.56
C CYS A 137 13.00 -9.20 7.02
N GLY A 138 12.15 -8.61 7.86
CA GLY A 138 10.88 -8.02 7.46
C GLY A 138 11.04 -6.89 6.45
N GLY A 139 12.01 -6.00 6.63
CA GLY A 139 12.32 -4.92 5.69
C GLY A 139 12.75 -5.43 4.30
N VAL A 140 13.63 -6.44 4.27
CA VAL A 140 14.02 -7.12 3.02
C VAL A 140 12.81 -7.79 2.36
N SER A 141 11.97 -8.45 3.16
CA SER A 141 10.76 -9.11 2.67
C SER A 141 9.77 -8.12 2.08
N THR A 142 9.57 -6.97 2.69
CA THR A 142 8.72 -5.90 2.14
C THR A 142 9.20 -5.46 0.76
N THR A 143 10.52 -5.31 0.58
CA THR A 143 11.09 -4.98 -0.73
C THR A 143 10.83 -6.08 -1.76
N LEU A 144 11.00 -7.35 -1.39
CA LEU A 144 10.70 -8.50 -2.25
C LEU A 144 9.21 -8.53 -2.63
N LEU A 145 8.30 -8.33 -1.66
CA LEU A 145 6.86 -8.36 -1.89
C LEU A 145 6.41 -7.33 -2.93
N TYR A 146 6.85 -6.09 -2.77
CA TYR A 146 6.41 -4.99 -3.64
C TYR A 146 7.19 -4.86 -4.95
N SER A 147 8.23 -5.67 -5.18
CA SER A 147 8.97 -5.66 -6.44
C SER A 147 8.83 -6.95 -7.23
N VAL A 148 9.09 -8.10 -6.61
CA VAL A 148 9.34 -9.33 -7.36
C VAL A 148 8.05 -10.02 -7.79
N PHE A 149 7.00 -9.99 -6.98
CA PHE A 149 5.70 -10.56 -7.35
C PHE A 149 5.07 -9.86 -8.54
N GLU A 150 5.20 -8.53 -8.60
CA GLU A 150 4.72 -7.75 -9.74
C GLU A 150 5.55 -8.03 -10.99
N THR A 151 6.88 -8.04 -10.87
CA THR A 151 7.75 -8.28 -12.04
C THR A 151 7.61 -9.70 -12.59
N TRP A 152 7.42 -10.71 -11.72
CA TRP A 152 7.11 -12.06 -12.16
C TRP A 152 5.76 -12.09 -12.94
N MET A 153 4.74 -11.46 -12.39
CA MET A 153 3.40 -11.40 -13.00
C MET A 153 3.43 -10.70 -14.37
N ILE A 154 4.16 -9.59 -14.48
CA ILE A 154 4.29 -8.83 -15.73
C ILE A 154 5.02 -9.67 -16.78
N ALA A 155 6.12 -10.32 -16.42
CA ALA A 155 6.86 -11.17 -17.35
C ALA A 155 6.01 -12.32 -17.88
N GLU A 156 5.36 -13.08 -17.00
CA GLU A 156 4.48 -14.18 -17.37
C GLU A 156 3.29 -13.72 -18.22
N TYR A 157 2.76 -12.51 -17.95
CA TYR A 157 1.71 -11.87 -18.75
C TYR A 157 2.16 -11.63 -20.19
N HIS A 158 3.39 -11.13 -20.39
CA HIS A 158 3.95 -10.87 -21.72
C HIS A 158 4.36 -12.17 -22.42
N ASP A 159 4.96 -13.12 -21.70
CA ASP A 159 5.36 -14.40 -22.26
C ASP A 159 4.17 -15.20 -22.82
N GLN A 160 3.03 -15.11 -22.17
CA GLN A 160 1.79 -15.73 -22.64
C GLN A 160 0.99 -14.87 -23.61
N ALA A 161 1.47 -13.68 -24.00
CA ALA A 161 0.81 -12.71 -24.89
C ALA A 161 -0.66 -12.47 -24.53
N LEU A 162 -0.96 -12.30 -23.24
CA LEU A 162 -2.33 -12.22 -22.72
C LEU A 162 -3.06 -10.94 -23.12
N ASP A 163 -2.34 -9.91 -23.55
CA ASP A 163 -2.85 -8.69 -24.17
C ASP A 163 -3.60 -9.00 -25.49
N ALA A 164 -3.05 -9.88 -26.31
CA ALA A 164 -3.67 -10.32 -27.55
C ALA A 164 -5.05 -11.00 -27.31
N TYR A 165 -5.25 -11.58 -26.14
CA TYR A 165 -6.53 -12.18 -25.74
C TYR A 165 -7.45 -11.21 -24.99
N GLY A 166 -7.07 -9.92 -24.89
CA GLY A 166 -7.90 -8.85 -24.30
C GLY A 166 -7.82 -8.76 -22.77
N LEU A 167 -6.82 -9.36 -22.13
CA LEU A 167 -6.53 -9.10 -20.73
C LEU A 167 -5.63 -7.88 -20.64
N SER A 168 -6.11 -6.80 -20.01
CA SER A 168 -5.25 -5.63 -19.78
C SER A 168 -4.43 -5.78 -18.49
N LEU A 169 -3.20 -5.30 -18.51
CA LEU A 169 -2.32 -5.27 -17.33
C LEU A 169 -2.92 -4.43 -16.20
N GLY A 170 -3.59 -3.31 -16.54
CA GLY A 170 -4.32 -2.48 -15.58
C GLY A 170 -5.42 -3.23 -14.84
N SER A 171 -6.15 -4.15 -15.53
CA SER A 171 -7.13 -5.03 -14.89
C SER A 171 -6.49 -6.02 -13.91
N MET A 172 -5.26 -6.48 -14.19
CA MET A 172 -4.53 -7.35 -13.26
C MET A 172 -4.14 -6.61 -11.98
N PHE A 173 -3.55 -5.41 -12.12
CA PHE A 173 -3.23 -4.56 -10.96
C PHE A 173 -4.45 -4.19 -10.13
N GLY A 174 -5.56 -3.83 -10.79
CA GLY A 174 -6.83 -3.56 -10.10
C GLY A 174 -7.31 -4.75 -9.27
N LYS A 175 -7.23 -5.97 -9.81
CA LYS A 175 -7.61 -7.19 -9.09
C LYS A 175 -6.63 -7.52 -7.96
N MET A 176 -5.34 -7.30 -8.13
CA MET A 176 -4.34 -7.45 -7.06
C MET A 176 -4.65 -6.53 -5.88
N THR A 177 -4.91 -5.26 -6.15
CA THR A 177 -5.26 -4.27 -5.12
C THR A 177 -6.57 -4.64 -4.40
N THR A 178 -7.60 -5.03 -5.16
CA THR A 178 -8.88 -5.47 -4.58
C THR A 178 -8.69 -6.71 -3.70
N LEU A 179 -7.94 -7.72 -4.18
CA LEU A 179 -7.67 -8.93 -3.41
C LEU A 179 -6.91 -8.61 -2.13
N SER A 180 -5.85 -7.79 -2.20
CA SER A 180 -5.09 -7.37 -1.03
C SER A 180 -5.97 -6.64 -0.01
N GLY A 181 -6.85 -5.75 -0.44
CA GLY A 181 -7.80 -5.05 0.43
C GLY A 181 -8.81 -5.98 1.11
N VAL A 182 -9.39 -6.92 0.36
CA VAL A 182 -10.31 -7.92 0.92
C VAL A 182 -9.58 -8.82 1.92
N VAL A 183 -8.38 -9.27 1.56
CA VAL A 183 -7.55 -10.10 2.44
C VAL A 183 -7.16 -9.34 3.71
N ALA A 184 -6.83 -8.05 3.63
CA ALA A 184 -6.54 -7.21 4.79
C ALA A 184 -7.72 -7.14 5.78
N ILE A 185 -8.94 -6.94 5.27
CA ILE A 185 -10.17 -6.94 6.09
C ILE A 185 -10.36 -8.28 6.80
N VAL A 186 -10.26 -9.38 6.04
CA VAL A 186 -10.43 -10.73 6.58
C VAL A 186 -9.31 -11.05 7.59
N SER A 187 -8.07 -10.67 7.31
CA SER A 187 -6.91 -10.89 8.19
C SER A 187 -7.06 -10.14 9.53
N GLY A 188 -7.64 -8.93 9.52
CA GLY A 188 -7.92 -8.20 10.75
C GLY A 188 -8.90 -8.95 11.66
N VAL A 189 -10.02 -9.44 11.11
CA VAL A 189 -11.01 -10.23 11.84
C VAL A 189 -10.42 -11.56 12.32
N LEU A 190 -9.70 -12.27 11.43
CA LEU A 190 -9.08 -13.55 11.77
C LEU A 190 -7.98 -13.38 12.81
N GLY A 191 -7.18 -12.31 12.74
CA GLY A 191 -6.14 -12.00 13.72
C GLY A 191 -6.73 -11.82 15.12
N ASP A 192 -7.79 -11.04 15.24
CA ASP A 192 -8.49 -10.83 16.50
C ASP A 192 -9.12 -12.14 17.03
N LEU A 193 -9.73 -12.93 16.15
CA LEU A 193 -10.29 -14.23 16.49
C LEU A 193 -9.20 -15.21 16.99
N LEU A 194 -8.08 -15.28 16.31
CA LEU A 194 -6.95 -16.14 16.69
C LEU A 194 -6.38 -15.75 18.06
N VAL A 195 -6.21 -14.47 18.31
CA VAL A 195 -5.73 -13.99 19.62
C VAL A 195 -6.70 -14.36 20.75
N ARG A 196 -8.01 -14.16 20.54
CA ARG A 196 -9.03 -14.50 21.54
C ARG A 196 -9.18 -16.00 21.76
N SER A 197 -9.12 -16.80 20.68
CA SER A 197 -9.34 -18.25 20.76
C SER A 197 -8.16 -19.00 21.36
N LEU A 198 -6.91 -18.52 21.12
CA LEU A 198 -5.67 -19.16 21.55
C LEU A 198 -5.03 -18.45 22.74
N ASP A 199 -5.63 -17.35 23.22
CA ASP A 199 -5.09 -16.48 24.28
C ASP A 199 -3.60 -16.13 24.07
N SER A 200 -3.22 -15.92 22.82
CA SER A 200 -1.84 -15.67 22.41
C SER A 200 -1.74 -14.60 21.33
N LYS A 201 -1.00 -13.52 21.64
CA LYS A 201 -0.74 -12.42 20.69
C LYS A 201 0.22 -12.80 19.55
N THR A 202 0.91 -13.93 19.66
CA THR A 202 1.80 -14.45 18.62
C THR A 202 1.07 -15.35 17.63
N SER A 203 -0.18 -15.75 17.91
CA SER A 203 -0.96 -16.66 17.06
C SER A 203 -1.17 -16.14 15.62
N PRO A 204 -1.38 -14.83 15.33
CA PRO A 204 -1.47 -14.34 13.95
C PRO A 204 -0.16 -14.52 13.17
N PHE A 205 0.99 -14.36 13.83
CA PHE A 205 2.30 -14.59 13.19
C PHE A 205 2.52 -16.07 12.84
N MET A 206 2.00 -16.99 13.68
CA MET A 206 2.02 -18.43 13.36
C MET A 206 1.13 -18.75 12.16
N ALA A 207 -0.06 -18.14 12.09
CA ALA A 207 -0.94 -18.27 10.93
C ALA A 207 -0.28 -17.69 9.66
N SER A 208 0.47 -16.59 9.76
CA SER A 208 1.26 -16.05 8.64
C SER A 208 2.27 -17.06 8.13
N ILE A 209 3.00 -17.74 9.02
CA ILE A 209 3.97 -18.79 8.62
C ILE A 209 3.26 -19.92 7.86
N VAL A 210 2.08 -20.34 8.31
CA VAL A 210 1.29 -21.36 7.60
C VAL A 210 0.91 -20.87 6.20
N CYS A 211 0.44 -19.63 6.05
CA CYS A 211 0.15 -19.03 4.75
C CYS A 211 1.39 -18.99 3.84
N LEU A 212 2.56 -18.64 4.39
CA LEU A 212 3.82 -18.60 3.65
C LEU A 212 4.28 -19.98 3.18
N ILE A 213 4.15 -21.01 4.02
CA ILE A 213 4.44 -22.39 3.64
C ILE A 213 3.52 -22.85 2.51
N LEU A 214 2.22 -22.58 2.61
CA LEU A 214 1.26 -22.92 1.57
C LEU A 214 1.56 -22.16 0.27
N ALA A 215 1.89 -20.88 0.35
CA ALA A 215 2.29 -20.06 -0.80
C ALA A 215 3.57 -20.63 -1.45
N PHE A 216 4.59 -20.98 -0.65
CA PHE A 216 5.84 -21.58 -1.12
C PHE A 216 5.57 -22.89 -1.88
N LEU A 217 4.80 -23.81 -1.29
CA LEU A 217 4.46 -25.07 -1.92
C LEU A 217 3.64 -24.89 -3.21
N PHE A 218 2.71 -23.96 -3.20
CA PHE A 218 1.88 -23.65 -4.36
C PHE A 218 2.71 -23.07 -5.51
N MET A 219 3.55 -22.04 -5.24
CA MET A 219 4.42 -21.42 -6.24
C MET A 219 5.46 -22.40 -6.78
N SER A 220 6.06 -23.22 -5.91
CA SER A 220 7.04 -24.23 -6.34
C SER A 220 6.49 -25.16 -7.40
N LYS A 221 5.21 -25.55 -7.29
CA LYS A 221 4.54 -26.50 -8.19
C LYS A 221 3.92 -25.86 -9.44
N ASN A 222 3.40 -24.63 -9.32
CA ASN A 222 2.52 -24.06 -10.35
C ASN A 222 3.14 -22.90 -11.11
N TRP A 223 4.26 -22.31 -10.62
CA TRP A 223 4.91 -21.20 -11.29
C TRP A 223 6.10 -21.67 -12.11
N ASN A 224 6.29 -21.09 -13.28
CA ASN A 224 7.50 -21.23 -14.07
C ASN A 224 8.54 -20.21 -13.62
N GLU A 225 9.82 -20.52 -13.83
CA GLU A 225 10.86 -19.52 -13.62
C GLU A 225 10.88 -18.54 -14.78
N ASN A 226 11.03 -17.26 -14.46
CA ASN A 226 11.29 -16.24 -15.44
C ASN A 226 12.42 -15.32 -14.95
N TYR A 227 13.13 -14.74 -15.90
CA TYR A 227 14.32 -13.92 -15.67
C TYR A 227 14.09 -12.52 -16.23
N GLY A 228 14.86 -11.55 -15.77
CA GLY A 228 14.96 -10.26 -16.44
C GLY A 228 15.66 -10.45 -17.80
N ASP A 229 15.30 -9.62 -18.79
CA ASP A 229 16.02 -9.59 -20.06
C ASP A 229 17.50 -9.41 -19.78
N ASN A 230 18.30 -10.40 -20.22
CA ASN A 230 19.74 -10.36 -20.01
C ASN A 230 20.28 -9.03 -20.49
N ALA A 231 21.08 -8.40 -19.64
CA ALA A 231 21.78 -7.13 -19.83
C ALA A 231 22.73 -7.09 -21.07
N ASN A 232 22.27 -7.57 -22.22
CA ASN A 232 22.88 -7.36 -23.54
C ASN A 232 22.27 -6.17 -24.29
N SER A 233 21.27 -5.51 -23.75
CA SER A 233 21.06 -4.11 -24.06
C SER A 233 22.10 -3.31 -23.28
N LYS A 234 23.36 -3.30 -23.82
CA LYS A 234 24.24 -2.13 -23.66
C LYS A 234 23.32 -0.93 -23.76
N ASP A 235 23.35 -0.10 -22.73
CA ASP A 235 22.76 1.22 -22.75
C ASP A 235 22.79 1.73 -24.19
N LYS A 236 21.64 1.75 -24.83
CA LYS A 236 21.46 2.70 -25.89
C LYS A 236 21.57 4.03 -25.16
N ASP A 237 22.75 4.62 -25.26
CA ASP A 237 22.99 6.03 -25.07
C ASP A 237 22.09 6.80 -26.07
N GLY A 238 20.80 6.73 -25.81
CA GLY A 238 19.74 7.44 -26.46
C GLY A 238 19.23 8.46 -25.46
N GLU A 239 19.72 9.67 -25.60
CA GLU A 239 19.26 10.87 -24.92
C GLU A 239 19.21 10.72 -23.39
N SER A 240 20.30 11.04 -22.75
CA SER A 240 20.31 11.53 -21.38
C SER A 240 19.47 12.82 -21.37
N THR A 241 18.16 12.67 -21.41
CA THR A 241 17.26 13.75 -21.02
C THR A 241 17.75 14.15 -19.65
N ASP A 242 18.30 15.36 -19.56
CA ASP A 242 19.09 15.82 -18.45
C ASP A 242 18.28 15.60 -17.17
N LEU A 243 18.62 14.56 -16.40
CA LEU A 243 17.90 14.14 -15.19
C LEU A 243 17.77 15.31 -14.22
N SER A 244 18.76 16.21 -14.25
CA SER A 244 18.78 17.47 -13.54
C SER A 244 17.60 18.37 -13.92
N ASN A 245 17.30 18.51 -15.21
CA ASN A 245 16.18 19.32 -15.67
C ASN A 245 14.81 18.72 -15.29
N ILE A 246 14.70 17.40 -15.27
CA ILE A 246 13.47 16.71 -14.83
C ILE A 246 13.26 16.88 -13.32
N LEU A 247 14.33 16.74 -12.53
CA LEU A 247 14.28 16.90 -11.08
C LEU A 247 14.10 18.37 -10.65
N MET A 248 14.42 19.33 -11.53
CA MET A 248 14.16 20.76 -11.28
C MET A 248 12.75 21.21 -11.70
N ASP A 249 11.95 20.36 -12.33
CA ASP A 249 10.54 20.68 -12.62
C ASP A 249 9.77 20.84 -11.31
N THR A 250 9.30 22.06 -11.06
CA THR A 250 8.55 22.41 -9.86
C THR A 250 7.29 21.57 -9.67
N ARG A 251 6.74 20.98 -10.73
CA ARG A 251 5.57 20.09 -10.67
C ARG A 251 5.97 18.73 -10.12
N ILE A 252 7.09 18.17 -10.61
CA ILE A 252 7.63 16.89 -10.15
C ILE A 252 8.07 17.01 -8.68
N LEU A 253 8.74 18.10 -8.32
CA LEU A 253 9.12 18.38 -6.94
C LEU A 253 7.88 18.54 -6.03
N SER A 254 6.83 19.20 -6.51
CA SER A 254 5.57 19.34 -5.76
C SER A 254 4.89 18.00 -5.49
N VAL A 255 4.87 17.10 -6.49
CA VAL A 255 4.33 15.74 -6.35
C VAL A 255 5.22 14.92 -5.42
N GLY A 256 6.54 15.07 -5.51
CA GLY A 256 7.49 14.42 -4.60
C GLY A 256 7.32 14.88 -3.15
N LEU A 257 7.15 16.18 -2.92
CA LEU A 257 6.90 16.74 -1.59
C LEU A 257 5.57 16.27 -1.02
N ALA A 258 4.50 16.30 -1.83
CA ALA A 258 3.20 15.77 -1.41
C ALA A 258 3.28 14.27 -1.08
N SER A 259 4.05 13.49 -1.84
CA SER A 259 4.32 12.07 -1.57
C SER A 259 5.06 11.91 -0.24
N CYS A 260 6.14 12.65 -0.02
CA CYS A 260 6.93 12.59 1.20
C CYS A 260 6.08 12.91 2.45
N PHE A 261 5.32 14.00 2.43
CA PHE A 261 4.56 14.43 3.60
C PHE A 261 3.31 13.57 3.84
N PHE A 262 2.59 13.17 2.79
CA PHE A 262 1.40 12.33 2.97
C PHE A 262 1.77 10.91 3.39
N GLU A 263 2.67 10.26 2.67
CA GLU A 263 3.08 8.88 2.97
C GLU A 263 3.84 8.82 4.30
N GLY A 264 4.67 9.84 4.61
CA GLY A 264 5.33 9.95 5.92
C GLY A 264 4.32 10.10 7.06
N SER A 265 3.31 10.96 6.90
CA SER A 265 2.22 11.10 7.88
C SER A 265 1.39 9.80 8.02
N MET A 266 1.18 9.08 6.92
CA MET A 266 0.52 7.77 6.94
C MET A 266 1.31 6.75 7.79
N TYR A 267 2.64 6.70 7.66
CA TYR A 267 3.45 5.82 8.50
C TYR A 267 3.40 6.20 9.97
N MET A 268 3.35 7.51 10.29
CA MET A 268 3.15 7.97 11.67
C MET A 268 1.74 7.61 12.18
N PHE A 269 0.72 7.71 11.34
CA PHE A 269 -0.62 7.25 11.68
C PHE A 269 -0.62 5.75 11.98
N VAL A 270 -0.04 4.92 11.11
CA VAL A 270 0.04 3.46 11.31
C VAL A 270 0.74 3.11 12.62
N PHE A 271 1.73 3.89 13.02
CA PHE A 271 2.44 3.69 14.29
C PHE A 271 1.59 4.09 15.51
N PHE A 272 0.90 5.22 15.46
CA PHE A 272 0.27 5.83 16.64
C PHE A 272 -1.25 5.61 16.78
N TRP A 273 -1.97 5.15 15.74
CA TRP A 273 -3.43 5.07 15.80
C TRP A 273 -3.95 4.19 16.94
N SER A 274 -3.29 3.07 17.21
CA SER A 274 -3.70 2.13 18.25
C SER A 274 -3.53 2.75 19.65
N ALA A 275 -2.39 3.41 19.89
CA ALA A 275 -2.13 4.13 21.14
C ALA A 275 -3.09 5.31 21.31
N ALA A 276 -3.32 6.11 20.24
CA ALA A 276 -4.22 7.25 20.26
C ALA A 276 -5.66 6.84 20.59
N LEU A 277 -6.17 5.77 19.96
CA LEU A 277 -7.51 5.28 20.23
C LEU A 277 -7.61 4.64 21.63
N SER A 278 -6.58 3.93 22.09
CA SER A 278 -6.53 3.35 23.43
C SER A 278 -6.59 4.41 24.53
N THR A 279 -5.89 5.54 24.40
CA THR A 279 -5.95 6.62 25.38
C THR A 279 -7.37 7.16 25.56
N VAL A 280 -8.11 7.35 24.48
CA VAL A 280 -9.49 7.85 24.56
C VAL A 280 -10.45 6.77 25.06
N HIS A 281 -10.23 5.51 24.70
CA HIS A 281 -11.03 4.37 25.16
C HIS A 281 -10.88 4.15 26.67
N THR A 282 -9.66 4.10 27.18
CA THR A 282 -9.38 3.89 28.61
C THR A 282 -9.91 5.02 29.49
N ALA A 283 -10.10 6.22 28.94
CA ALA A 283 -10.74 7.33 29.66
C ALA A 283 -12.26 7.12 29.87
N VAL A 284 -12.90 6.24 29.07
CA VAL A 284 -14.34 5.96 29.12
C VAL A 284 -14.64 4.59 29.74
N ASP A 285 -13.91 3.57 29.34
CA ASP A 285 -14.07 2.19 29.82
C ASP A 285 -12.70 1.53 30.01
N PHE A 286 -12.26 1.51 31.26
CA PHE A 286 -10.98 0.92 31.65
C PHE A 286 -10.97 -0.62 31.65
N ALA A 287 -12.14 -1.24 31.67
CA ALA A 287 -12.29 -2.68 31.93
C ALA A 287 -12.31 -3.53 30.64
N SER A 288 -12.74 -2.98 29.51
CA SER A 288 -12.84 -3.74 28.27
C SER A 288 -11.66 -3.49 27.31
N PRO A 289 -11.04 -4.55 26.75
CA PRO A 289 -9.99 -4.38 25.76
C PRO A 289 -10.55 -3.91 24.42
N LEU A 290 -9.83 -3.01 23.75
CA LEU A 290 -10.16 -2.61 22.37
C LEU A 290 -10.01 -3.78 21.39
N PRO A 291 -11.00 -4.01 20.50
CA PRO A 291 -10.92 -5.04 19.46
C PRO A 291 -10.08 -4.53 18.26
N PHE A 292 -8.75 -4.46 18.43
CA PHE A 292 -7.84 -3.88 17.44
C PHE A 292 -7.99 -4.46 16.03
N GLY A 293 -8.23 -5.77 15.92
CA GLY A 293 -8.43 -6.42 14.63
C GLY A 293 -9.72 -5.98 13.92
N VAL A 294 -10.82 -5.80 14.69
CA VAL A 294 -12.08 -5.28 14.14
C VAL A 294 -11.94 -3.82 13.73
N VAL A 295 -11.28 -2.99 14.57
CA VAL A 295 -10.97 -1.58 14.25
C VAL A 295 -10.13 -1.49 12.99
N PHE A 296 -9.07 -2.28 12.89
CA PHE A 296 -8.22 -2.36 11.69
C PHE A 296 -9.02 -2.76 10.45
N SER A 297 -9.92 -3.74 10.55
CA SER A 297 -10.80 -4.14 9.45
C SER A 297 -11.73 -3.01 9.00
N CYS A 298 -12.22 -2.17 9.93
CA CYS A 298 -12.99 -0.96 9.59
C CYS A 298 -12.13 0.04 8.78
N TYR A 299 -10.87 0.23 9.18
CA TYR A 299 -9.94 1.10 8.47
C TYR A 299 -9.64 0.58 7.06
N MET A 300 -9.46 -0.72 6.89
CA MET A 300 -9.25 -1.32 5.56
C MET A 300 -10.49 -1.21 4.68
N CYS A 301 -11.71 -1.35 5.24
CA CYS A 301 -12.93 -1.04 4.52
C CYS A 301 -12.98 0.43 4.09
N ALA A 302 -12.64 1.35 4.98
CA ALA A 302 -12.60 2.79 4.70
C ALA A 302 -11.57 3.13 3.59
N MET A 303 -10.38 2.54 3.63
CA MET A 303 -9.36 2.68 2.59
C MET A 303 -9.88 2.17 1.23
N MET A 304 -10.55 1.02 1.21
CA MET A 304 -11.16 0.48 -0.01
C MET A 304 -12.26 1.39 -0.56
N LEU A 305 -13.08 1.99 0.30
CA LEU A 305 -14.07 2.99 -0.09
C LEU A 305 -13.42 4.19 -0.78
N GLY A 306 -12.33 4.73 -0.24
CA GLY A 306 -11.59 5.84 -0.83
C GLY A 306 -11.08 5.52 -2.24
N SER A 307 -10.49 4.36 -2.44
CA SER A 307 -10.04 3.89 -3.76
C SER A 307 -11.20 3.73 -4.75
N THR A 308 -12.32 3.18 -4.29
CA THR A 308 -13.52 2.99 -5.12
C THR A 308 -14.16 4.32 -5.47
N ILE A 309 -14.26 5.27 -4.52
CA ILE A 309 -14.75 6.64 -4.79
C ILE A 309 -13.91 7.30 -5.87
N PHE A 310 -12.58 7.16 -5.82
CA PHE A 310 -11.72 7.69 -6.89
C PHE A 310 -12.11 7.13 -8.24
N THR A 311 -12.40 5.84 -8.38
CA THR A 311 -12.76 5.24 -9.67
C THR A 311 -14.13 5.71 -10.17
N LEU A 312 -15.08 5.93 -9.25
CA LEU A 312 -16.45 6.36 -9.58
C LEU A 312 -16.56 7.83 -10.01
N VAL A 313 -15.62 8.69 -9.59
CA VAL A 313 -15.59 10.08 -10.04
C VAL A 313 -15.33 10.12 -11.57
N PRO A 314 -16.13 10.85 -12.36
CA PRO A 314 -15.96 10.92 -13.80
C PRO A 314 -14.53 11.31 -14.23
N PRO A 315 -14.03 10.76 -15.34
CA PRO A 315 -12.70 11.10 -15.84
C PRO A 315 -12.66 12.57 -16.28
N SER A 316 -11.71 13.32 -15.75
CA SER A 316 -11.39 14.67 -16.19
C SER A 316 -9.88 14.89 -16.14
N ASN A 317 -9.39 15.86 -16.91
CA ASN A 317 -7.95 16.15 -16.95
C ASN A 317 -7.41 16.60 -15.57
N ASP A 318 -8.24 17.19 -14.72
CA ASP A 318 -7.85 17.71 -13.41
C ASP A 318 -8.28 16.80 -12.24
N LYS A 319 -8.97 15.68 -12.50
CA LYS A 319 -9.51 14.78 -11.48
C LYS A 319 -8.49 14.44 -10.41
N ALA A 320 -7.33 13.91 -10.81
CA ALA A 320 -6.30 13.47 -9.88
C ALA A 320 -5.73 14.62 -9.04
N ASN A 321 -5.54 15.79 -9.64
CA ASN A 321 -5.08 16.99 -8.95
C ASN A 321 -6.13 17.52 -7.95
N TYR A 322 -7.40 17.53 -8.35
CA TYR A 322 -8.49 17.94 -7.47
C TYR A 322 -8.62 17.00 -6.27
N ILE A 323 -8.66 15.68 -6.52
CA ILE A 323 -8.78 14.68 -5.45
C ILE A 323 -7.56 14.72 -4.52
N LEU A 324 -6.34 14.88 -5.05
CA LEU A 324 -5.14 15.03 -4.22
C LEU A 324 -5.27 16.20 -3.24
N LYS A 325 -5.75 17.36 -3.71
CA LYS A 325 -5.95 18.54 -2.85
C LYS A 325 -7.00 18.29 -1.76
N MET A 326 -8.10 17.65 -2.11
CA MET A 326 -9.14 17.26 -1.14
C MET A 326 -8.58 16.29 -0.10
N VAL A 327 -7.81 15.30 -0.53
CA VAL A 327 -7.14 14.31 0.33
C VAL A 327 -6.19 15.01 1.32
N LEU A 328 -5.30 15.89 0.85
CA LEU A 328 -4.34 16.59 1.69
C LEU A 328 -5.04 17.44 2.75
N THR A 329 -6.11 18.16 2.37
CA THR A 329 -6.89 18.98 3.29
C THR A 329 -7.65 18.13 4.31
N SER A 330 -8.37 17.10 3.87
CA SER A 330 -9.14 16.23 4.75
C SER A 330 -8.26 15.45 5.72
N ALA A 331 -7.12 14.92 5.23
CA ALA A 331 -6.15 14.23 6.07
C ALA A 331 -5.55 15.14 7.15
N SER A 332 -5.24 16.41 6.79
CA SER A 332 -4.78 17.40 7.78
C SER A 332 -5.84 17.63 8.86
N VAL A 333 -7.10 17.81 8.46
CA VAL A 333 -8.22 17.98 9.42
C VAL A 333 -8.34 16.76 10.33
N CYS A 334 -8.18 15.52 9.81
CA CYS A 334 -8.23 14.30 10.61
C CYS A 334 -7.14 14.30 11.70
N PHE A 335 -5.89 14.66 11.38
CA PHE A 335 -4.82 14.73 12.36
C PHE A 335 -5.07 15.81 13.41
N LEU A 336 -5.47 17.01 13.00
CA LEU A 336 -5.71 18.12 13.92
C LEU A 336 -6.93 17.87 14.81
N SER A 337 -7.99 17.29 14.26
CA SER A 337 -9.19 16.97 15.03
C SER A 337 -8.95 15.87 16.07
N SER A 338 -8.11 14.87 15.78
CA SER A 338 -7.82 13.77 16.72
C SER A 338 -7.12 14.27 18.00
N ILE A 339 -6.42 15.39 17.96
CA ILE A 339 -5.81 16.02 19.15
C ILE A 339 -6.87 16.67 20.04
N LEU A 340 -7.90 17.23 19.43
CA LEU A 340 -8.95 17.99 20.13
C LEU A 340 -10.10 17.10 20.60
N LEU A 341 -10.37 16.03 19.90
CA LEU A 341 -11.48 15.12 20.17
C LEU A 341 -11.16 14.19 21.36
N LYS A 342 -12.05 14.20 22.35
CA LYS A 342 -11.98 13.31 23.52
C LYS A 342 -13.03 12.20 23.48
N ASN A 343 -13.84 12.16 22.43
CA ASN A 343 -14.86 11.14 22.24
C ASN A 343 -14.33 10.03 21.35
N GLU A 344 -14.36 8.78 21.85
CA GLU A 344 -13.86 7.60 21.16
C GLU A 344 -14.46 7.41 19.77
N ALA A 345 -15.79 7.55 19.64
CA ALA A 345 -16.48 7.38 18.36
C ALA A 345 -16.04 8.45 17.33
N LEU A 346 -15.82 9.69 17.76
CA LEU A 346 -15.37 10.75 16.86
C LEU A 346 -13.92 10.56 16.40
N VAL A 347 -13.04 10.11 17.29
CA VAL A 347 -11.65 9.78 16.95
C VAL A 347 -11.61 8.59 15.97
N PHE A 348 -12.40 7.54 16.25
CA PHE A 348 -12.52 6.40 15.34
C PHE A 348 -12.96 6.82 13.94
N TRP A 349 -14.00 7.67 13.83
CA TRP A 349 -14.47 8.14 12.53
C TRP A 349 -13.51 9.12 11.84
N ALA A 350 -12.77 9.92 12.59
CA ALA A 350 -11.70 10.74 12.03
C ALA A 350 -10.60 9.86 11.40
N PHE A 351 -10.25 8.74 12.06
CA PHE A 351 -9.29 7.78 11.54
C PHE A 351 -9.83 6.98 10.34
N CYS A 352 -11.11 6.60 10.35
CA CYS A 352 -11.76 6.04 9.16
C CYS A 352 -11.71 7.03 7.97
N LEU A 353 -11.97 8.31 8.20
CA LEU A 353 -11.87 9.35 7.16
C LEU A 353 -10.45 9.51 6.66
N PHE A 354 -9.45 9.42 7.53
CA PHE A 354 -8.05 9.42 7.12
C PHE A 354 -7.73 8.24 6.21
N GLU A 355 -8.23 7.04 6.51
CA GLU A 355 -8.05 5.86 5.65
C GLU A 355 -8.79 5.97 4.32
N VAL A 356 -9.95 6.62 4.26
CA VAL A 356 -10.58 7.00 2.98
C VAL A 356 -9.64 7.90 2.18
N CYS A 357 -8.96 8.85 2.84
CA CYS A 357 -7.96 9.70 2.18
C CYS A 357 -6.78 8.88 1.65
N VAL A 358 -6.28 7.90 2.42
CA VAL A 358 -5.21 6.98 1.98
C VAL A 358 -5.66 6.21 0.73
N GLY A 359 -6.87 5.66 0.74
CA GLY A 359 -7.42 4.93 -0.41
C GLY A 359 -7.54 5.76 -1.68
N ALA A 360 -7.93 7.03 -1.56
CA ALA A 360 -8.05 7.96 -2.70
C ALA A 360 -6.69 8.54 -3.14
N TYR A 361 -5.70 8.60 -2.24
CA TYR A 361 -4.37 9.14 -2.50
C TYR A 361 -3.60 8.33 -3.52
N PHE A 362 -3.49 7.02 -3.34
CA PHE A 362 -2.64 6.17 -4.18
C PHE A 362 -3.00 6.23 -5.67
N PRO A 363 -4.26 6.07 -6.10
CA PRO A 363 -4.61 6.19 -7.51
C PRO A 363 -4.47 7.62 -8.04
N SER A 364 -4.68 8.65 -7.19
CA SER A 364 -4.46 10.05 -7.58
C SER A 364 -2.98 10.31 -7.86
N MET A 365 -2.10 9.85 -6.97
CA MET A 365 -0.67 10.03 -7.08
C MET A 365 -0.09 9.22 -8.26
N ALA A 366 -0.54 7.98 -8.45
CA ALA A 366 -0.15 7.16 -9.60
C ALA A 366 -0.54 7.82 -10.93
N SER A 367 -1.75 8.38 -11.03
CA SER A 367 -2.21 9.13 -12.19
C SER A 367 -1.38 10.38 -12.46
N LEU A 368 -1.04 11.16 -11.44
CA LEU A 368 -0.22 12.37 -11.58
C LEU A 368 1.20 12.04 -11.99
N LYS A 369 1.85 11.11 -11.29
CA LYS A 369 3.22 10.65 -11.61
C LYS A 369 3.28 10.07 -13.03
N GLY A 370 2.28 9.26 -13.41
CA GLY A 370 2.20 8.65 -14.74
C GLY A 370 2.07 9.63 -15.90
N ARG A 371 1.44 10.81 -15.66
CA ARG A 371 1.31 11.86 -16.68
C ARG A 371 2.52 12.78 -16.78
N MET A 372 3.28 12.95 -15.70
CA MET A 372 4.39 13.90 -15.63
C MET A 372 5.73 13.26 -16.00
N ILE A 373 5.87 11.95 -15.82
CA ILE A 373 7.14 11.25 -15.93
C ILE A 373 7.06 10.25 -17.10
N GLN A 374 7.97 10.40 -18.08
CA GLN A 374 8.10 9.50 -19.23
C GLN A 374 8.52 8.09 -18.80
N ASP A 375 8.07 7.07 -19.52
CA ASP A 375 8.25 5.66 -19.18
C ASP A 375 9.72 5.27 -18.99
N GLY A 376 10.62 5.75 -19.85
CA GLY A 376 12.05 5.40 -19.80
C GLY A 376 12.79 5.85 -18.52
N ASN A 377 12.33 6.91 -17.85
CA ASN A 377 12.97 7.47 -16.65
C ASN A 377 12.16 7.21 -15.36
N ARG A 378 11.01 6.55 -15.48
CA ARG A 378 10.03 6.42 -14.39
C ARG A 378 10.60 5.75 -13.15
N GLY A 379 11.26 4.61 -13.29
CA GLY A 379 11.83 3.88 -12.16
C GLY A 379 12.90 4.67 -11.41
N ARG A 380 13.79 5.36 -12.14
CA ARG A 380 14.88 6.16 -11.57
C ARG A 380 14.34 7.38 -10.81
N ILE A 381 13.38 8.11 -11.39
CA ILE A 381 12.77 9.28 -10.75
C ILE A 381 11.96 8.87 -9.51
N TYR A 382 11.17 7.79 -9.58
CA TYR A 382 10.42 7.29 -8.43
C TYR A 382 11.35 6.89 -7.28
N GLY A 383 12.48 6.25 -7.58
CA GLY A 383 13.51 5.94 -6.59
C GLY A 383 14.03 7.19 -5.88
N ILE A 384 14.38 8.23 -6.63
CA ILE A 384 14.89 9.50 -6.07
C ILE A 384 13.82 10.22 -5.24
N LEU A 385 12.57 10.27 -5.72
CA LEU A 385 11.47 10.89 -4.98
C LEU A 385 11.10 10.15 -3.68
N ARG A 386 11.48 8.88 -3.55
CA ARG A 386 11.26 8.07 -2.36
C ARG A 386 12.32 8.26 -1.27
N LEU A 387 13.50 8.78 -1.61
CA LEU A 387 14.58 9.02 -0.64
C LEU A 387 14.17 9.99 0.49
N PRO A 388 13.57 11.18 0.21
CA PRO A 388 13.11 12.07 1.27
C PRO A 388 12.06 11.43 2.19
N LEU A 389 11.16 10.60 1.66
CA LEU A 389 10.18 9.86 2.43
C LEU A 389 10.86 8.89 3.42
N ASN A 390 11.79 8.07 2.94
CA ASN A 390 12.50 7.11 3.79
C ASN A 390 13.26 7.83 4.90
N LEU A 391 13.96 8.93 4.57
CA LEU A 391 14.65 9.75 5.55
C LEU A 391 13.70 10.35 6.59
N PHE A 392 12.55 10.87 6.14
CA PHE A 392 11.53 11.41 7.02
C PHE A 392 11.02 10.34 8.01
N VAL A 393 10.68 9.15 7.52
CA VAL A 393 10.15 8.06 8.35
C VAL A 393 11.20 7.59 9.37
N ILE A 394 12.45 7.41 8.94
CA ILE A 394 13.54 7.02 9.83
C ILE A 394 13.75 8.09 10.91
N ALA A 395 13.84 9.36 10.54
CA ALA A 395 14.03 10.46 11.48
C ALA A 395 12.85 10.57 12.47
N ALA A 396 11.61 10.49 11.98
CA ALA A 396 10.43 10.58 12.83
C ALA A 396 10.34 9.45 13.86
N HIS A 397 10.68 8.20 13.47
CA HIS A 397 10.72 7.08 14.41
C HIS A 397 11.92 7.15 15.36
N SER A 398 13.08 7.68 14.92
CA SER A 398 14.25 7.84 15.77
C SER A 398 14.06 8.92 16.85
N LEU A 399 13.15 9.86 16.63
CA LEU A 399 12.79 10.92 17.57
C LEU A 399 11.53 10.58 18.38
N ALA A 400 11.02 9.35 18.28
CA ALA A 400 9.81 8.95 18.98
C ALA A 400 10.07 8.87 20.50
N GLU A 401 9.22 9.53 21.26
CA GLU A 401 9.18 9.53 22.73
C GLU A 401 7.85 8.93 23.20
N GLU A 402 7.82 8.46 24.43
CA GLU A 402 6.62 7.92 25.04
C GLU A 402 5.69 9.02 25.54
N GLY A 403 4.39 8.78 25.40
CA GLY A 403 3.34 9.57 26.01
C GLY A 403 2.50 10.41 25.05
N ASP A 404 1.35 10.80 25.58
CA ASP A 404 0.29 11.50 24.83
C ASP A 404 0.73 12.85 24.27
N GLN A 405 1.59 13.56 24.98
CA GLN A 405 2.06 14.89 24.56
C GLN A 405 2.93 14.77 23.30
N HIS A 406 3.86 13.81 23.28
CA HIS A 406 4.69 13.56 22.09
C HIS A 406 3.83 13.18 20.88
N ARG A 407 2.90 12.24 21.04
CA ARG A 407 1.98 11.80 19.99
C ARG A 407 1.16 12.95 19.43
N ASN A 408 0.63 13.83 20.29
CA ASN A 408 -0.10 15.01 19.88
C ASN A 408 0.77 15.99 19.07
N ASN A 409 2.04 16.16 19.46
CA ASN A 409 3.01 16.98 18.72
C ASN A 409 3.30 16.38 17.34
N VAL A 410 3.43 15.05 17.24
CA VAL A 410 3.61 14.35 15.95
C VAL A 410 2.37 14.57 15.07
N PHE A 411 1.16 14.38 15.59
CA PHE A 411 -0.07 14.60 14.81
C PHE A 411 -0.23 16.08 14.39
N LEU A 412 0.12 17.03 15.25
CA LEU A 412 0.15 18.44 14.91
C LEU A 412 1.13 18.72 13.76
N THR A 413 2.32 18.16 13.84
CA THR A 413 3.36 18.30 12.82
C THR A 413 2.89 17.69 11.50
N CYS A 414 2.36 16.45 11.51
CA CYS A 414 1.80 15.80 10.33
C CYS A 414 0.68 16.65 9.70
N GLY A 415 -0.26 17.15 10.50
CA GLY A 415 -1.32 18.04 10.03
C GLY A 415 -0.77 19.32 9.37
N GLY A 416 0.25 19.93 9.97
CA GLY A 416 0.93 21.11 9.42
C GLY A 416 1.66 20.81 8.10
N LEU A 417 2.39 19.70 8.01
CA LEU A 417 3.08 19.27 6.78
C LEU A 417 2.09 19.00 5.64
N LEU A 418 0.93 18.45 5.92
CA LEU A 418 -0.13 18.23 4.93
C LEU A 418 -0.72 19.54 4.42
N ILE A 419 -0.85 20.57 5.28
CA ILE A 419 -1.24 21.91 4.85
C ILE A 419 -0.18 22.51 3.92
N VAL A 420 1.10 22.39 4.26
CA VAL A 420 2.20 22.83 3.40
C VAL A 420 2.16 22.12 2.05
N ALA A 421 1.98 20.79 2.05
CA ALA A 421 1.82 20.01 0.82
C ALA A 421 0.63 20.51 -0.04
N PHE A 422 -0.50 20.78 0.59
CA PHE A 422 -1.67 21.37 -0.08
C PHE A 422 -1.36 22.71 -0.71
N LEU A 423 -0.71 23.63 0.02
CA LEU A 423 -0.38 24.98 -0.49
C LEU A 423 0.60 24.90 -1.67
N VAL A 424 1.59 24.02 -1.60
CA VAL A 424 2.54 23.78 -2.70
C VAL A 424 1.81 23.17 -3.90
N ALA A 425 1.00 22.13 -3.71
CA ALA A 425 0.19 21.54 -4.77
C ALA A 425 -0.77 22.56 -5.40
N GLN A 426 -1.37 23.43 -4.61
CA GLN A 426 -2.25 24.50 -5.08
C GLN A 426 -1.53 25.49 -6.00
N ARG A 427 -0.27 25.82 -5.71
CA ARG A 427 0.54 26.76 -6.51
C ARG A 427 1.16 26.11 -7.75
N CYS A 428 1.73 24.92 -7.59
CA CYS A 428 2.56 24.30 -8.63
C CYS A 428 1.78 23.38 -9.58
N LEU A 429 0.69 22.75 -9.13
CA LEU A 429 -0.12 21.83 -9.93
C LEU A 429 -1.30 22.53 -10.65
N LYS A 430 -1.27 23.85 -10.83
CA LYS A 430 -2.21 24.52 -11.73
C LYS A 430 -1.90 24.09 -13.16
N MET A 431 -2.73 23.25 -13.74
CA MET A 431 -2.60 22.92 -15.17
C MET A 431 -2.94 24.15 -16.00
N LYS A 432 -2.02 24.51 -16.92
CA LYS A 432 -2.27 25.51 -17.95
C LYS A 432 -3.46 25.08 -18.80
N SER A 433 -4.63 25.58 -18.51
CA SER A 433 -5.80 25.57 -19.41
C SER A 433 -5.59 26.47 -20.65
N GLU A 434 -4.44 27.10 -20.84
CA GLU A 434 -4.28 28.24 -21.76
C GLU A 434 -3.39 27.98 -23.00
N ARG A 435 -3.08 26.71 -23.38
CA ARG A 435 -2.30 26.51 -24.63
C ARG A 435 -2.98 25.66 -25.70
N LEU A 436 -4.30 25.54 -25.70
CA LEU A 436 -5.04 24.94 -26.83
C LEU A 436 -5.77 25.98 -27.71
N GLY A 437 -5.54 27.25 -27.46
CA GLY A 437 -6.15 28.37 -28.20
C GLY A 437 -5.37 28.91 -29.41
N TYR A 438 -4.13 28.47 -29.67
CA TYR A 438 -3.28 29.07 -30.72
C TYR A 438 -2.69 28.08 -31.73
N MET A 439 -3.40 27.01 -32.09
CA MET A 439 -3.13 26.22 -33.27
C MET A 439 -4.44 25.94 -34.06
N LYS A 440 -5.17 26.98 -34.35
CA LYS A 440 -6.16 27.05 -35.42
C LYS A 440 -5.98 28.38 -36.09
N HIS A 441 -4.99 28.45 -37.00
CA HIS A 441 -4.98 29.27 -38.21
C HIS A 441 -3.95 28.71 -39.17
#